data_d03be3e9491edd2b44eb3d938e116534
#
_entry.id   d03be3e9491edd2b44eb3d938e116534
#
_cell.length_a   1.000
_cell.length_b   1.000
_cell.length_c   1.000
_cell.angle_alpha   90.00
_cell.angle_beta   90.00
_cell.angle_gamma   90.00
#
_symmetry.space_group_name_H-M   'P 1'
#
loop_
_entity.id
_entity.type
_entity.pdbx_description
1 polymer ?
#
loop_
_entity_poly.entity_id
_entity_poly.type
_entity_poly.pdbx_seq_one_letter_code
_entity_poly.pdbx_strand_id
1 'polypeptide(L)'
;MAVLMTADVPHQTEEGYDAMLSMLEVGLKQAPGFVMHSAHPIEGGWRVIEVWESSRAASDYFAKYVHPNLPPGIKPQRTLRELHSFVRP
;
A
#
# COMPACT_ATOMS: atom_id res chain seq x y z
N MET A 1 0.24 14.37 10.41
CA MET A 1 0.81 13.26 11.19
C MET A 1 0.99 12.05 10.31
N ALA A 2 2.10 11.35 10.50
CA ALA A 2 2.35 10.14 9.72
C ALA A 2 1.30 9.08 10.06
N VAL A 3 0.97 8.27 9.07
CA VAL A 3 -0.01 7.19 9.21
C VAL A 3 0.58 5.87 8.74
N LEU A 4 0.15 4.80 9.37
CA LEU A 4 0.41 3.43 8.93
C LEU A 4 -0.80 2.94 8.14
N MET A 5 -0.56 2.53 6.91
CA MET A 5 -1.57 1.87 6.09
C MET A 5 -1.25 0.37 6.08
N THR A 6 -2.23 -0.45 6.40
CA THR A 6 -2.12 -1.91 6.26
C THR A 6 -3.24 -2.36 5.33
N ALA A 7 -2.90 -3.14 4.32
CA ALA A 7 -3.88 -3.70 3.39
C ALA A 7 -3.73 -5.21 3.34
N ASP A 8 -4.75 -5.91 3.79
CA ASP A 8 -4.83 -7.36 3.59
C ASP A 8 -5.54 -7.62 2.27
N VAL A 9 -4.90 -8.39 1.40
CA VAL A 9 -5.38 -8.61 0.03
C VAL A 9 -5.66 -10.10 -0.16
N PRO A 10 -6.90 -10.54 0.12
CA PRO A 10 -7.28 -11.94 -0.08
C PRO A 10 -7.06 -12.35 -1.54
N HIS A 11 -6.64 -13.58 -1.73
CA HIS A 11 -6.42 -14.19 -3.05
C HIS A 11 -5.24 -13.63 -3.83
N GLN A 12 -4.54 -12.62 -3.34
CA GLN A 12 -3.34 -12.13 -4.00
C GLN A 12 -2.24 -13.17 -3.90
N THR A 13 -1.41 -13.22 -4.94
CA THR A 13 -0.29 -14.14 -5.05
C THR A 13 1.03 -13.38 -5.15
N GLU A 14 2.14 -14.08 -4.97
CA GLU A 14 3.46 -13.49 -5.17
C GLU A 14 3.60 -12.89 -6.57
N GLU A 15 3.20 -13.65 -7.59
CA GLU A 15 3.28 -13.20 -8.98
C GLU A 15 2.42 -11.96 -9.22
N GLY A 16 1.19 -11.97 -8.70
CA GLY A 16 0.29 -10.84 -8.84
C GLY A 16 0.80 -9.60 -8.11
N TYR A 17 1.32 -9.78 -6.90
CA TYR A 17 1.90 -8.68 -6.14
C TYR A 17 3.12 -8.10 -6.86
N ASP A 18 4.04 -8.97 -7.31
CA ASP A 18 5.26 -8.51 -7.99
C ASP A 18 4.93 -7.75 -9.27
N ALA A 19 3.93 -8.19 -10.02
CA ALA A 19 3.48 -7.50 -11.22
C ALA A 19 2.94 -6.10 -10.91
N MET A 20 2.13 -5.96 -9.86
CA MET A 20 1.61 -4.67 -9.43
C MET A 20 2.74 -3.75 -8.97
N LEU A 21 3.67 -4.28 -8.17
CA LEU A 21 4.79 -3.47 -7.67
C LEU A 21 5.66 -2.97 -8.83
N SER A 22 5.96 -3.84 -9.81
CA SER A 22 6.73 -3.44 -10.98
C SER A 22 6.07 -2.31 -11.74
N MET A 23 4.76 -2.31 -11.83
CA MET A 23 4.02 -1.26 -12.51
C MET A 23 3.97 0.04 -11.72
N LEU A 24 3.90 -0.03 -10.40
CA LEU A 24 3.63 1.13 -9.55
C LEU A 24 4.86 1.72 -8.88
N GLU A 25 5.97 0.98 -8.80
CA GLU A 25 7.12 1.35 -7.97
C GLU A 25 7.67 2.74 -8.26
N VAL A 26 7.86 3.09 -9.52
CA VAL A 26 8.45 4.39 -9.90
C VAL A 26 7.55 5.54 -9.43
N GLY A 27 6.26 5.44 -9.72
CA GLY A 27 5.30 6.47 -9.30
C GLY A 27 5.13 6.52 -7.79
N LEU A 28 5.21 5.36 -7.13
CA LEU A 28 5.11 5.29 -5.68
C LEU A 28 6.24 6.07 -5.02
N LYS A 29 7.47 5.87 -5.48
CA LYS A 29 8.64 6.59 -4.94
C LYS A 29 8.51 8.11 -5.10
N GLN A 30 7.77 8.57 -6.09
CA GLN A 30 7.59 9.98 -6.40
C GLN A 30 6.30 10.56 -5.83
N ALA A 31 5.46 9.73 -5.20
CA ALA A 31 4.17 10.18 -4.72
C ALA A 31 4.32 11.13 -3.52
N PRO A 32 3.59 12.26 -3.52
CA PRO A 32 3.64 13.17 -2.38
C PRO A 32 3.28 12.47 -1.08
N GLY A 33 4.11 12.64 -0.06
CA GLY A 33 3.87 12.08 1.26
C GLY A 33 4.24 10.61 1.43
N PHE A 34 4.78 9.96 0.41
CA PHE A 34 5.22 8.57 0.52
C PHE A 34 6.46 8.47 1.42
N VAL A 35 6.47 7.50 2.34
CA VAL A 35 7.59 7.25 3.24
C VAL A 35 8.21 5.88 2.99
N MET A 36 7.40 4.81 3.03
CA MET A 36 7.92 3.47 2.80
C MET A 36 6.80 2.51 2.39
N HIS A 37 7.20 1.44 1.70
CA HIS A 37 6.33 0.33 1.32
C HIS A 37 7.03 -0.97 1.64
N SER A 38 6.28 -1.92 2.17
CA SER A 38 6.74 -3.28 2.45
C SER A 38 5.57 -4.23 2.27
N ALA A 39 5.85 -5.51 2.09
CA ALA A 39 4.80 -6.49 1.92
C ALA A 39 5.31 -7.88 2.28
N HIS A 40 4.38 -8.75 2.65
CA HIS A 40 4.70 -10.15 2.93
C HIS A 40 3.45 -11.02 2.73
N PRO A 41 3.64 -12.33 2.51
CA PRO A 41 2.50 -13.23 2.40
C PRO A 41 1.80 -13.41 3.76
N ILE A 42 0.51 -13.68 3.68
CA ILE A 42 -0.31 -14.12 4.81
C ILE A 42 -1.12 -15.33 4.36
N GLU A 43 -1.80 -15.99 5.28
CA GLU A 43 -2.66 -17.09 4.90
C GLU A 43 -3.75 -16.60 3.96
N GLY A 44 -3.84 -17.21 2.80
CA GLY A 44 -4.87 -16.91 1.80
C GLY A 44 -4.66 -15.62 1.01
N GLY A 45 -3.49 -14.97 1.13
CA GLY A 45 -3.27 -13.73 0.40
C GLY A 45 -1.96 -13.05 0.70
N TRP A 46 -2.00 -11.72 0.70
CA TRP A 46 -0.81 -10.88 0.85
C TRP A 46 -1.13 -9.69 1.74
N ARG A 47 -0.15 -9.23 2.51
CA ARG A 47 -0.30 -8.00 3.31
C ARG A 47 0.68 -6.95 2.83
N VAL A 48 0.15 -5.76 2.56
CA VAL A 48 0.94 -4.58 2.21
C VAL A 48 0.96 -3.65 3.42
N ILE A 49 2.13 -3.09 3.70
CA ILE A 49 2.35 -2.18 4.82
C ILE A 49 3.02 -0.94 4.26
N GLU A 50 2.41 0.22 4.50
CA GLU A 50 2.97 1.50 4.02
C GLU A 50 2.92 2.53 5.12
N VAL A 51 3.88 3.45 5.09
CA VAL A 51 3.85 4.64 5.90
C VAL A 51 3.76 5.84 4.97
N TRP A 52 2.86 6.76 5.31
CA TRP A 52 2.59 7.99 4.57
C TRP A 52 2.62 9.17 5.54
N GLU A 53 2.95 10.35 5.03
CA GLU A 53 2.96 11.57 5.86
C GLU A 53 1.56 11.96 6.34
N SER A 54 0.50 11.56 5.63
CA SER A 54 -0.87 11.83 6.02
C SER A 54 -1.83 10.79 5.44
N SER A 55 -3.01 10.68 6.04
CA SER A 55 -4.09 9.84 5.52
C SER A 55 -4.51 10.27 4.13
N ARG A 56 -4.54 11.58 3.90
CA ARG A 56 -4.94 12.12 2.60
C ARG A 56 -3.97 11.70 1.51
N ALA A 57 -2.66 11.79 1.77
CA ALA A 57 -1.66 11.37 0.80
C ALA A 57 -1.81 9.89 0.45
N ALA A 58 -2.03 9.04 1.46
CA ALA A 58 -2.26 7.62 1.24
C ALA A 58 -3.52 7.36 0.40
N SER A 59 -4.61 8.04 0.73
CA SER A 59 -5.89 7.85 0.05
C SER A 59 -5.87 8.37 -1.39
N ASP A 60 -5.24 9.51 -1.61
CA ASP A 60 -5.11 10.09 -2.95
C ASP A 60 -4.32 9.16 -3.86
N TYR A 61 -3.21 8.61 -3.38
CA TYR A 61 -2.41 7.69 -4.17
C TYR A 61 -3.21 6.42 -4.52
N PHE A 62 -3.88 5.83 -3.53
CA PHE A 62 -4.68 4.63 -3.75
C PHE A 62 -5.78 4.87 -4.80
N ALA A 63 -6.53 5.95 -4.64
CA ALA A 63 -7.64 6.25 -5.56
C ALA A 63 -7.17 6.51 -6.99
N LYS A 64 -6.01 7.13 -7.14
CA LYS A 64 -5.51 7.56 -8.43
C LYS A 64 -4.75 6.47 -9.18
N TYR A 65 -3.97 5.66 -8.47
CA TYR A 65 -3.04 4.74 -9.11
C TYR A 65 -3.29 3.27 -8.80
N VAL A 66 -3.79 2.93 -7.62
CA VAL A 66 -3.96 1.53 -7.23
C VAL A 66 -5.34 1.03 -7.64
N HIS A 67 -6.38 1.69 -7.19
CA HIS A 67 -7.75 1.24 -7.42
C HIS A 67 -8.07 1.01 -8.90
N PRO A 68 -7.72 1.93 -9.82
CA PRO A 68 -8.01 1.71 -11.26
C PRO A 68 -7.29 0.53 -11.88
N ASN A 69 -6.21 0.05 -11.27
CA ASN A 69 -5.36 -1.00 -11.80
C ASN A 69 -5.55 -2.35 -11.10
N LEU A 70 -6.48 -2.46 -10.17
CA LEU A 70 -6.72 -3.72 -9.48
C LEU A 70 -7.36 -4.74 -10.42
N PRO A 71 -6.82 -5.98 -10.47
CA PRO A 71 -7.45 -7.05 -11.25
C PRO A 71 -8.82 -7.41 -10.69
N PRO A 72 -9.72 -7.99 -11.52
CA PRO A 72 -10.99 -8.47 -11.02
C PRO A 72 -10.81 -9.45 -9.86
N GLY A 73 -11.62 -9.31 -8.83
CA GLY A 73 -11.59 -10.19 -7.67
C GLY A 73 -10.54 -9.85 -6.62
N ILE A 74 -9.65 -8.92 -6.90
CA ILE A 74 -8.64 -8.47 -5.93
C ILE A 74 -9.16 -7.23 -5.24
N LYS A 75 -9.50 -7.37 -3.95
CA LYS A 75 -10.12 -6.30 -3.16
C LYS A 75 -9.35 -6.10 -1.87
N PRO A 76 -8.41 -5.14 -1.82
CA PRO A 76 -7.65 -4.86 -0.60
C PRO A 76 -8.56 -4.40 0.54
N GLN A 77 -8.30 -4.95 1.72
CA GLN A 77 -8.96 -4.54 2.96
C GLN A 77 -8.00 -3.63 3.71
N ARG A 78 -8.24 -2.32 3.63
CA ARG A 78 -7.30 -1.30 4.10
C ARG A 78 -7.69 -0.76 5.46
N THR A 79 -6.67 -0.52 6.30
CA THR A 79 -6.81 0.26 7.52
C THR A 79 -5.75 1.35 7.53
N LEU A 80 -6.11 2.51 8.10
CA LEU A 80 -5.21 3.64 8.28
C LEU A 80 -5.21 4.01 9.75
N ARG A 81 -4.01 4.13 10.34
CA ARG A 81 -3.85 4.51 11.74
C ARG A 81 -2.84 5.62 11.86
N GLU A 82 -3.15 6.64 12.63
CA GLU A 82 -2.14 7.65 12.97
C GLU A 82 -1.04 7.02 13.82
N LEU A 83 0.20 7.33 13.50
CA LEU A 83 1.33 6.84 14.26
C LEU A 83 1.60 7.79 15.43
N HIS A 84 1.73 7.20 16.63
CA HIS A 84 2.13 7.95 17.82
C HIS A 84 3.59 8.36 17.73
N SER A 85 4.42 7.47 17.21
CA SER A 85 5.85 7.76 17.00
C SER A 85 6.33 7.07 15.73
N PHE A 86 7.30 7.71 15.10
CA PHE A 86 7.92 7.16 13.90
C PHE A 86 9.34 7.72 13.81
N VAL A 87 10.34 6.83 13.91
CA VAL A 87 11.74 7.21 13.93
C VAL A 87 12.39 6.81 12.62
N ARG A 88 13.12 7.74 12.03
CA ARG A 88 13.91 7.51 10.82
C ARG A 88 15.40 7.64 11.14
N PRO A 89 16.28 6.95 10.36
CA PRO A 89 17.71 7.17 10.48
C PRO A 89 18.12 8.58 10.09
#